data_1506a6dc34113dfda9e1e6d63bbb57ba
#
_entry.id   1506a6dc34113dfda9e1e6d63bbb57ba
#
_cell.length_a   1.000
_cell.length_b   1.000
_cell.length_c   1.000
_cell.angle_alpha   90.00
_cell.angle_beta   90.00
_cell.angle_gamma   90.00
#
_symmetry.space_group_name_H-M   'P 1'
#
loop_
_entity.id
_entity.type
_entity.pdbx_description
1 polymer ?
#
loop_
_entity_poly.entity_id
_entity_poly.type
_entity_poly.pdbx_seq_one_letter_code
_entity_poly.pdbx_strand_id
1 'polypeptide(L)'
;MDFFYPNYTNDMWRIFGLCFFGDKNHFVDEEHKTFRKDAIIQLLTERGIGIYDTATAIVRTQGTAADKDLDVVEPTDLDALLSRIPQCRAVVTTGEKATSLFCVHFGIRPPKVGDYVEFVFQSRPLRLYRMPSSSRAYPMKVEKKSSYYLPMFKQVVRGEWKV
;
A
#
# COMPACT_ATOMS: atom_id res chain seq x y z
N MET A 1 -8.47 6.58 14.03
CA MET A 1 -7.23 5.83 14.35
C MET A 1 -6.03 6.68 13.95
N ASP A 2 -5.07 6.79 14.80
CA ASP A 2 -3.83 7.53 14.52
C ASP A 2 -2.78 6.60 13.88
N PHE A 3 -2.98 6.29 12.63
CA PHE A 3 -2.11 5.42 11.85
C PHE A 3 -2.45 5.55 10.37
N PHE A 4 -1.72 4.86 9.49
CA PHE A 4 -1.99 4.86 8.04
C PHE A 4 -3.36 4.26 7.73
N TYR A 5 -4.01 4.76 6.67
CA TYR A 5 -5.33 4.33 6.24
C TYR A 5 -6.36 4.31 7.37
N PRO A 6 -6.55 5.46 8.07
CA PRO A 6 -7.40 5.51 9.26
C PRO A 6 -8.90 5.50 8.96
N ASN A 7 -9.30 5.80 7.74
CA ASN A 7 -10.71 5.89 7.37
C ASN A 7 -11.35 4.49 7.45
N TYR A 8 -12.39 4.36 8.26
CA TYR A 8 -13.07 3.08 8.50
C TYR A 8 -13.63 2.45 7.22
N THR A 9 -13.95 3.27 6.20
CA THR A 9 -14.44 2.76 4.91
C THR A 9 -13.32 2.37 3.95
N ASN A 10 -12.05 2.66 4.27
CA ASN A 10 -10.93 2.24 3.43
C ASN A 10 -10.71 0.73 3.56
N ASP A 11 -10.37 0.08 2.45
CA ASP A 11 -10.26 -1.38 2.41
C ASP A 11 -8.88 -1.94 2.81
N MET A 12 -7.86 -1.10 3.03
CA MET A 12 -6.49 -1.60 3.22
C MET A 12 -6.38 -2.66 4.32
N TRP A 13 -6.88 -2.36 5.51
CA TRP A 13 -6.75 -3.30 6.63
C TRP A 13 -7.67 -4.51 6.50
N ARG A 14 -8.74 -4.40 5.72
CA ARG A 14 -9.57 -5.56 5.35
C ARG A 14 -8.85 -6.46 4.35
N ILE A 15 -8.10 -5.87 3.42
CA ILE A 15 -7.24 -6.62 2.49
C ILE A 15 -6.19 -7.39 3.27
N PHE A 16 -5.51 -6.74 4.23
CA PHE A 16 -4.54 -7.40 5.10
C PHE A 16 -5.19 -8.54 5.89
N GLY A 17 -6.38 -8.31 6.43
CA GLY A 17 -7.11 -9.36 7.16
C GLY A 17 -7.39 -10.57 6.28
N LEU A 18 -7.89 -10.36 5.07
CA LEU A 18 -8.14 -11.45 4.12
C LEU A 18 -6.86 -12.19 3.74
N CYS A 19 -5.81 -11.46 3.41
CA CYS A 19 -4.58 -12.07 2.90
C CYS A 19 -3.80 -12.83 3.97
N PHE A 20 -3.73 -12.31 5.19
CA PHE A 20 -2.91 -12.91 6.24
C PHE A 20 -3.68 -13.84 7.18
N PHE A 21 -4.99 -13.66 7.32
CA PHE A 21 -5.80 -14.41 8.28
C PHE A 21 -7.05 -15.04 7.68
N GLY A 22 -7.35 -14.79 6.40
CA GLY A 22 -8.57 -15.30 5.78
C GLY A 22 -9.85 -14.64 6.31
N ASP A 23 -9.74 -13.49 6.96
CA ASP A 23 -10.86 -12.79 7.61
C ASP A 23 -10.72 -11.28 7.40
N LYS A 24 -11.61 -10.71 6.59
CA LYS A 24 -11.60 -9.28 6.31
C LYS A 24 -11.85 -8.41 7.54
N ASN A 25 -12.44 -8.98 8.58
CA ASN A 25 -12.76 -8.25 9.81
C ASN A 25 -11.72 -8.46 10.91
N HIS A 26 -10.62 -9.16 10.62
CA HIS A 26 -9.59 -9.45 11.61
C HIS A 26 -9.08 -8.21 12.34
N PHE A 27 -8.85 -7.12 11.60
CA PHE A 27 -8.37 -5.86 12.16
C PHE A 27 -9.46 -4.83 12.40
N VAL A 28 -10.73 -5.20 12.18
CA VAL A 28 -11.86 -4.27 12.29
C VAL A 28 -12.40 -4.25 13.72
N ASP A 29 -12.57 -3.05 14.27
CA ASP A 29 -13.29 -2.80 15.52
C ASP A 29 -14.64 -2.16 15.18
N GLU A 30 -15.67 -2.99 15.06
CA GLU A 30 -17.01 -2.54 14.65
C GLU A 30 -17.68 -1.65 15.70
N GLU A 31 -17.42 -1.92 16.98
CA GLU A 31 -18.00 -1.14 18.08
C GLU A 31 -17.59 0.32 18.02
N HIS A 32 -16.29 0.58 17.75
CA HIS A 32 -15.74 1.93 17.73
C HIS A 32 -15.56 2.49 16.32
N LYS A 33 -16.01 1.76 15.28
CA LYS A 33 -15.88 2.17 13.88
C LYS A 33 -14.43 2.54 13.51
N THR A 34 -13.50 1.69 13.88
CA THR A 34 -12.07 1.89 13.66
C THR A 34 -11.37 0.54 13.41
N PHE A 35 -10.05 0.53 13.43
CA PHE A 35 -9.24 -0.66 13.25
C PHE A 35 -8.39 -0.91 14.49
N ARG A 36 -7.93 -2.16 14.64
CA ARG A 36 -7.09 -2.59 15.77
C ARG A 36 -5.62 -2.23 15.48
N LYS A 37 -5.25 -1.00 15.81
CA LYS A 37 -3.92 -0.44 15.52
C LYS A 37 -2.77 -1.34 16.01
N ASP A 38 -2.85 -1.79 17.26
CA ASP A 38 -1.76 -2.58 17.85
C ASP A 38 -1.58 -3.92 17.13
N ALA A 39 -2.68 -4.56 16.74
CA ALA A 39 -2.62 -5.80 15.97
C ALA A 39 -2.05 -5.59 14.58
N ILE A 40 -2.37 -4.46 13.94
CA ILE A 40 -1.82 -4.09 12.64
C ILE A 40 -0.31 -3.89 12.76
N ILE A 41 0.14 -3.10 13.73
CA ILE A 41 1.57 -2.83 13.95
C ILE A 41 2.33 -4.13 14.21
N GLN A 42 1.74 -5.02 15.00
CA GLN A 42 2.36 -6.32 15.28
C GLN A 42 2.56 -7.13 14.00
N LEU A 43 1.55 -7.22 13.15
CA LEU A 43 1.67 -7.93 11.86
C LEU A 43 2.75 -7.30 10.98
N LEU A 44 2.73 -6.00 10.81
CA LEU A 44 3.69 -5.29 9.96
C LEU A 44 5.13 -5.52 10.45
N THR A 45 5.33 -5.46 11.76
CA THR A 45 6.65 -5.67 12.38
C THR A 45 7.11 -7.10 12.18
N GLU A 46 6.26 -8.08 12.44
CA GLU A 46 6.60 -9.50 12.30
C GLU A 46 6.93 -9.87 10.85
N ARG A 47 6.25 -9.26 9.91
CA ARG A 47 6.40 -9.57 8.48
C ARG A 47 7.39 -8.68 7.75
N GLY A 48 7.95 -7.68 8.42
CA GLY A 48 8.92 -6.78 7.81
C GLY A 48 8.31 -5.86 6.75
N ILE A 49 7.09 -5.37 6.97
CA ILE A 49 6.38 -4.49 6.06
C ILE A 49 6.43 -3.07 6.59
N GLY A 50 6.98 -2.15 5.80
CA GLY A 50 6.92 -0.72 6.10
C GLY A 50 5.83 -0.04 5.27
N ILE A 51 5.23 1.01 5.81
CA ILE A 51 4.22 1.81 5.12
C ILE A 51 4.64 3.27 5.15
N TYR A 52 4.44 3.95 4.03
CA TYR A 52 4.72 5.38 3.93
C TYR A 52 3.86 5.99 2.82
N ASP A 53 3.60 7.28 2.94
CA ASP A 53 2.84 8.00 1.91
C ASP A 53 3.76 8.52 0.82
N THR A 54 3.25 8.60 -0.42
CA THR A 54 3.98 9.17 -1.55
C THR A 54 4.02 10.71 -1.51
N ALA A 55 3.26 11.31 -0.59
CA ALA A 55 3.24 12.77 -0.40
C ALA A 55 3.14 13.09 1.09
N THR A 56 3.83 14.14 1.53
CA THR A 56 3.75 14.63 2.90
C THR A 56 2.72 15.76 3.04
N ALA A 57 2.34 16.39 1.92
CA ALA A 57 1.27 17.40 1.88
C ALA A 57 0.50 17.27 0.57
N ILE A 58 -0.83 17.29 0.65
CA ILE A 58 -1.72 17.19 -0.49
C ILE A 58 -2.85 18.20 -0.38
N VAL A 59 -3.43 18.58 -1.54
CA VAL A 59 -4.64 19.40 -1.62
C VAL A 59 -5.64 18.66 -2.51
N ARG A 60 -6.87 18.55 -2.05
CA ARG A 60 -7.96 17.97 -2.85
C ARG A 60 -8.52 19.04 -3.78
N THR A 61 -8.51 18.76 -5.07
CA THR A 61 -8.95 19.73 -6.07
C THR A 61 -10.46 19.78 -6.25
N GLN A 62 -11.17 18.68 -5.94
CA GLN A 62 -12.62 18.57 -6.16
C GLN A 62 -13.39 18.17 -4.90
N GLY A 63 -12.74 18.12 -3.77
CA GLY A 63 -13.38 17.77 -2.50
C GLY A 63 -13.83 16.32 -2.38
N THR A 64 -13.38 15.42 -3.25
CA THR A 64 -13.70 14.01 -3.21
C THR A 64 -12.60 13.21 -2.53
N ALA A 65 -12.88 11.94 -2.17
CA ALA A 65 -11.90 11.04 -1.59
C ALA A 65 -11.09 10.27 -2.65
N ALA A 66 -11.37 10.45 -3.94
CA ALA A 66 -10.68 9.75 -5.02
C ALA A 66 -9.25 10.25 -5.18
N ASP A 67 -8.29 9.34 -5.38
CA ASP A 67 -6.87 9.67 -5.50
C ASP A 67 -6.61 10.64 -6.67
N LYS A 68 -7.35 10.52 -7.76
CA LYS A 68 -7.22 11.40 -8.92
C LYS A 68 -7.52 12.87 -8.63
N ASP A 69 -8.26 13.14 -7.55
CA ASP A 69 -8.64 14.49 -7.15
C ASP A 69 -7.67 15.12 -6.14
N LEU A 70 -6.47 14.55 -6.00
CA LEU A 70 -5.43 15.05 -5.11
C LEU A 70 -4.33 15.75 -5.91
N ASP A 71 -3.99 16.97 -5.49
CA ASP A 71 -2.78 17.64 -5.93
C ASP A 71 -1.69 17.45 -4.89
N VAL A 72 -0.50 17.02 -5.34
CA VAL A 72 0.65 16.85 -4.46
C VAL A 72 1.36 18.19 -4.31
N VAL A 73 1.33 18.74 -3.09
CA VAL A 73 2.00 19.99 -2.73
C VAL A 73 3.45 19.74 -2.32
N GLU A 74 3.66 18.65 -1.57
CA GLU A 74 4.99 18.26 -1.08
C GLU A 74 5.16 16.75 -1.24
N PRO A 75 5.90 16.31 -2.28
CA PRO A 75 6.14 14.88 -2.49
C PRO A 75 7.10 14.33 -1.43
N THR A 76 6.92 13.04 -1.11
CA THR A 76 7.86 12.31 -0.25
C THR A 76 9.22 12.20 -0.96
N ASP A 77 10.30 12.39 -0.19
CA ASP A 77 11.66 12.16 -0.70
C ASP A 77 11.91 10.64 -0.74
N LEU A 78 11.63 10.05 -1.91
CA LEU A 78 11.72 8.61 -2.11
C LEU A 78 13.16 8.11 -2.03
N ASP A 79 14.14 8.90 -2.48
CA ASP A 79 15.55 8.53 -2.38
C ASP A 79 16.00 8.42 -0.93
N ALA A 80 15.64 9.41 -0.11
CA ALA A 80 15.95 9.40 1.31
C ALA A 80 15.27 8.24 2.02
N LEU A 81 14.00 7.96 1.67
CA LEU A 81 13.25 6.86 2.26
C LEU A 81 13.91 5.51 1.95
N LEU A 82 14.20 5.23 0.69
CA LEU A 82 14.82 3.96 0.29
C LEU A 82 16.23 3.80 0.85
N SER A 83 16.96 4.91 1.02
CA SER A 83 18.30 4.87 1.63
C SER A 83 18.26 4.47 3.09
N ARG A 84 17.16 4.78 3.80
CA ARG A 84 16.99 4.40 5.22
C ARG A 84 16.58 2.94 5.42
N ILE A 85 16.16 2.26 4.37
CA ILE A 85 15.75 0.86 4.42
C ILE A 85 16.53 0.02 3.43
N PRO A 86 17.86 -0.14 3.66
CA PRO A 86 18.77 -0.74 2.68
C PRO A 86 18.48 -2.21 2.37
N GLN A 87 17.69 -2.89 3.20
CA GLN A 87 17.33 -4.30 2.97
C GLN A 87 16.03 -4.48 2.22
N CYS A 88 15.34 -3.39 1.90
CA CYS A 88 14.11 -3.45 1.09
C CYS A 88 14.42 -3.97 -0.31
N ARG A 89 13.66 -4.97 -0.76
CA ARG A 89 13.79 -5.58 -2.09
C ARG A 89 12.57 -5.37 -2.96
N ALA A 90 11.46 -4.97 -2.38
CA ALA A 90 10.21 -4.78 -3.09
C ALA A 90 9.49 -3.54 -2.56
N VAL A 91 8.96 -2.75 -3.49
CA VAL A 91 8.12 -1.60 -3.19
C VAL A 91 6.74 -1.88 -3.77
N VAL A 92 5.70 -1.52 -3.04
CA VAL A 92 4.33 -1.69 -3.49
C VAL A 92 3.67 -0.31 -3.53
N THR A 93 3.13 0.06 -4.68
CA THR A 93 2.29 1.25 -4.79
C THR A 93 0.84 0.82 -4.92
N THR A 94 -0.06 1.55 -4.26
CA THR A 94 -1.48 1.27 -4.29
C THR A 94 -2.20 2.43 -4.97
N GLY A 95 -2.86 2.14 -6.08
CA GLY A 95 -3.57 3.13 -6.86
C GLY A 95 -2.72 3.83 -7.91
N GLU A 96 -3.40 4.51 -8.82
CA GLU A 96 -2.78 5.15 -9.97
C GLU A 96 -1.86 6.32 -9.59
N LYS A 97 -2.28 7.15 -8.64
CA LYS A 97 -1.53 8.35 -8.27
C LYS A 97 -0.18 7.99 -7.64
N ALA A 98 -0.19 7.07 -6.69
CA ALA A 98 1.05 6.61 -6.04
C ALA A 98 1.99 5.97 -7.06
N THR A 99 1.46 5.13 -7.95
CA THR A 99 2.25 4.48 -9.00
C THR A 99 2.86 5.51 -9.94
N SER A 100 2.07 6.50 -10.38
CA SER A 100 2.55 7.54 -11.28
C SER A 100 3.67 8.37 -10.65
N LEU A 101 3.48 8.81 -9.41
CA LEU A 101 4.51 9.59 -8.70
C LEU A 101 5.82 8.81 -8.56
N PHE A 102 5.73 7.55 -8.18
CA PHE A 102 6.90 6.70 -8.02
C PHE A 102 7.62 6.48 -9.36
N CYS A 103 6.88 6.14 -10.40
CA CYS A 103 7.46 5.82 -11.70
C CYS A 103 8.07 7.05 -12.38
N VAL A 104 7.46 8.23 -12.24
CA VAL A 104 8.03 9.47 -12.74
C VAL A 104 9.34 9.78 -12.03
N HIS A 105 9.38 9.62 -10.71
CA HIS A 105 10.58 9.90 -9.92
C HIS A 105 11.77 9.04 -10.36
N PHE A 106 11.55 7.75 -10.58
CA PHE A 106 12.64 6.82 -10.94
C PHE A 106 12.80 6.61 -12.44
N GLY A 107 11.98 7.26 -13.27
CA GLY A 107 12.07 7.13 -14.72
C GLY A 107 11.77 5.74 -15.22
N ILE A 108 10.82 5.04 -14.60
CA ILE A 108 10.42 3.69 -14.96
C ILE A 108 9.00 3.66 -15.52
N ARG A 109 8.72 2.66 -16.35
CA ARG A 109 7.39 2.48 -16.93
C ARG A 109 6.46 1.83 -15.90
N PRO A 110 5.23 2.39 -15.69
CA PRO A 110 4.29 1.79 -14.74
C PRO A 110 3.88 0.39 -15.18
N PRO A 111 3.89 -0.60 -14.26
CA PRO A 111 3.34 -1.92 -14.57
C PRO A 111 1.81 -1.88 -14.62
N LYS A 112 1.21 -2.94 -15.14
CA LYS A 112 -0.24 -3.15 -15.04
C LYS A 112 -0.63 -3.43 -13.60
N VAL A 113 -1.90 -3.18 -13.25
CA VAL A 113 -2.43 -3.52 -11.94
C VAL A 113 -2.24 -5.02 -11.67
N GLY A 114 -1.65 -5.35 -10.55
CA GLY A 114 -1.36 -6.73 -10.15
C GLY A 114 -0.01 -7.24 -10.62
N ASP A 115 0.74 -6.46 -11.38
CA ASP A 115 2.03 -6.85 -11.95
C ASP A 115 3.17 -6.05 -11.31
N TYR A 116 4.40 -6.32 -11.76
CA TYR A 116 5.58 -5.62 -11.27
C TYR A 116 6.55 -5.30 -12.42
N VAL A 117 7.45 -4.35 -12.15
CA VAL A 117 8.62 -4.06 -13.00
C VAL A 117 9.87 -4.06 -12.12
N GLU A 118 11.01 -4.35 -12.71
CA GLU A 118 12.29 -4.29 -12.01
C GLU A 118 12.96 -2.94 -12.25
N PHE A 119 13.66 -2.43 -11.24
CA PHE A 119 14.47 -1.23 -11.36
C PHE A 119 15.65 -1.30 -10.38
N VAL A 120 16.60 -0.38 -10.53
CA VAL A 120 17.80 -0.36 -9.70
C VAL A 120 17.89 0.98 -8.98
N PHE A 121 18.12 0.92 -7.66
CA PHE A 121 18.36 2.08 -6.83
C PHE A 121 19.73 1.93 -6.13
N GLN A 122 20.69 2.79 -6.47
CA GLN A 122 22.04 2.74 -5.88
C GLN A 122 22.65 1.33 -5.92
N SER A 123 22.64 0.72 -7.10
CA SER A 123 23.15 -0.64 -7.36
C SER A 123 22.34 -1.76 -6.71
N ARG A 124 21.22 -1.46 -6.06
CA ARG A 124 20.35 -2.44 -5.43
C ARG A 124 19.19 -2.76 -6.39
N PRO A 125 19.02 -4.03 -6.79
CA PRO A 125 17.88 -4.41 -7.62
C PRO A 125 16.61 -4.44 -6.77
N LEU A 126 15.56 -3.82 -7.29
CA LEU A 126 14.26 -3.69 -6.63
C LEU A 126 13.15 -4.07 -7.60
N ARG A 127 12.00 -4.47 -7.06
CA ARG A 127 10.76 -4.61 -7.80
C ARG A 127 9.77 -3.58 -7.35
N LEU A 128 9.05 -2.98 -8.29
CA LEU A 128 7.88 -2.17 -8.01
C LEU A 128 6.63 -2.96 -8.40
N TYR A 129 5.81 -3.30 -7.42
CA TYR A 129 4.50 -3.92 -7.62
C TYR A 129 3.42 -2.85 -7.62
N ARG A 130 2.49 -2.96 -8.57
CA ARG A 130 1.33 -2.07 -8.62
C ARG A 130 0.08 -2.81 -8.19
N MET A 131 -0.56 -2.35 -7.11
CA MET A 131 -1.79 -2.93 -6.59
C MET A 131 -2.97 -1.98 -6.79
N PRO A 132 -4.21 -2.50 -6.84
CA PRO A 132 -5.37 -1.62 -6.92
C PRO A 132 -5.49 -0.75 -5.68
N SER A 133 -6.08 0.44 -5.83
CA SER A 133 -6.32 1.35 -4.73
C SER A 133 -7.20 0.69 -3.66
N SER A 134 -6.89 0.95 -2.40
CA SER A 134 -7.72 0.52 -1.28
C SER A 134 -8.90 1.45 -1.00
N SER A 135 -8.98 2.57 -1.68
CA SER A 135 -10.08 3.53 -1.54
C SER A 135 -11.41 2.92 -1.96
N ARG A 136 -12.48 3.20 -1.22
CA ARG A 136 -13.84 2.81 -1.63
C ARG A 136 -14.29 3.52 -2.89
N ALA A 137 -13.66 4.62 -3.26
CA ALA A 137 -13.91 5.29 -4.55
C ALA A 137 -13.42 4.46 -5.74
N TYR A 138 -12.52 3.50 -5.52
CA TYR A 138 -12.07 2.58 -6.56
C TYR A 138 -13.09 1.45 -6.70
N PRO A 139 -13.76 1.30 -7.86
CA PRO A 139 -14.95 0.44 -8.01
C PRO A 139 -14.59 -1.05 -8.10
N MET A 140 -14.13 -1.62 -7.00
CA MET A 140 -13.76 -3.03 -6.90
C MET A 140 -14.04 -3.52 -5.48
N LYS A 141 -14.64 -4.69 -5.34
CA LYS A 141 -14.92 -5.28 -4.03
C LYS A 141 -13.63 -5.65 -3.32
N VAL A 142 -13.66 -5.66 -1.98
CA VAL A 142 -12.48 -5.97 -1.16
C VAL A 142 -11.92 -7.36 -1.46
N GLU A 143 -12.79 -8.34 -1.71
CA GLU A 143 -12.38 -9.70 -2.06
C GLU A 143 -11.61 -9.72 -3.39
N LYS A 144 -12.05 -8.94 -4.36
CA LYS A 144 -11.37 -8.82 -5.64
C LYS A 144 -10.05 -8.09 -5.51
N LYS A 145 -10.01 -7.01 -4.75
CA LYS A 145 -8.75 -6.31 -4.45
C LYS A 145 -7.75 -7.28 -3.81
N SER A 146 -8.19 -8.05 -2.82
CA SER A 146 -7.35 -9.02 -2.12
C SER A 146 -6.78 -10.08 -3.04
N SER A 147 -7.50 -10.45 -4.10
CA SER A 147 -7.02 -11.42 -5.08
C SER A 147 -5.78 -10.94 -5.84
N TYR A 148 -5.56 -9.62 -5.91
CA TYR A 148 -4.34 -9.03 -6.46
C TYR A 148 -3.22 -8.95 -5.42
N TYR A 149 -3.54 -8.59 -4.19
CA TYR A 149 -2.54 -8.41 -3.13
C TYR A 149 -1.95 -9.75 -2.66
N LEU A 150 -2.76 -10.81 -2.58
CA LEU A 150 -2.30 -12.08 -2.02
C LEU A 150 -1.11 -12.70 -2.77
N PRO A 151 -1.13 -12.82 -4.12
CA PRO A 151 0.04 -13.35 -4.82
C PRO A 151 1.29 -12.49 -4.62
N MET A 152 1.14 -11.18 -4.60
CA MET A 152 2.25 -10.26 -4.35
C MET A 152 2.83 -10.49 -2.95
N PHE A 153 1.98 -10.53 -1.92
CA PHE A 153 2.44 -10.78 -0.55
C PHE A 153 3.20 -12.11 -0.44
N LYS A 154 2.68 -13.16 -1.07
CA LYS A 154 3.33 -14.48 -1.04
C LYS A 154 4.72 -14.46 -1.69
N GLN A 155 4.94 -13.58 -2.66
CA GLN A 155 6.24 -13.45 -3.33
C GLN A 155 7.24 -12.66 -2.51
N VAL A 156 6.81 -11.63 -1.79
CA VAL A 156 7.73 -10.64 -1.21
C VAL A 156 7.75 -10.61 0.31
N VAL A 157 6.73 -11.14 0.97
CA VAL A 157 6.62 -11.11 2.43
C VAL A 157 6.98 -12.46 3.02
N ARG A 158 7.86 -12.44 4.01
CA ARG A 158 8.33 -13.66 4.69
C ARG A 158 7.26 -14.20 5.65
N GLY A 159 7.36 -15.50 5.96
CA GLY A 159 6.53 -16.18 6.95
C GLY A 159 5.66 -17.26 6.33
N GLU A 160 4.90 -17.91 7.20
CA GLU A 160 3.97 -18.97 6.79
C GLU A 160 2.63 -18.38 6.35
N TRP A 161 2.00 -19.06 5.42
CA TRP A 161 0.72 -18.66 4.86
C TRP A 161 -0.35 -19.69 5.17
N LYS A 162 -1.47 -19.21 5.73
CA LYS A 162 -2.64 -20.05 6.04
C LYS A 162 -3.73 -19.92 4.97
N VAL A 163 -3.50 -19.05 4.01
CA VAL A 163 -4.49 -18.72 2.96
C VAL A 163 -3.93 -19.06 1.59
#